data_c313d0262c3efa966c63f98ad61b884a
#
_entry.id   c313d0262c3efa966c63f98ad61b884a
#
_cell.length_a   1.000
_cell.length_b   1.000
_cell.length_c   1.000
_cell.angle_alpha   90.00
_cell.angle_beta   90.00
_cell.angle_gamma   90.00
#
_symmetry.space_group_name_H-M   'P 1'
#
loop_
_entity.id
_entity.type
_entity.pdbx_description
1 polymer ?
#
loop_
_entity_poly.entity_id
_entity_poly.type
_entity_poly.pdbx_seq_one_letter_code
_entity_poly.pdbx_strand_id
1 'polypeptide(L)'
;MSHYVYTSPRGKVAIYPFVAGILALILIPPGFLPSAQAAGADIAVVVRPDTPTDGLTLIQTRKLLLGEQQFWNSNLRVTLLLRAPAARERDVVLRVIYRMNEAEFRQYWISKLFRAEAESGPKVVYSNEMATELVTALPGSVAFVDASQVPKGLKVLKIDGKLPGQHGYPLK
;
A
#
# COMPACT_ATOMS: atom_id res chain seq x y z
N MET A 1 49.66 68.26 37.31
CA MET A 1 49.39 68.86 38.60
C MET A 1 47.92 68.73 38.90
N SER A 2 47.69 68.19 39.97
CA SER A 2 46.63 68.21 40.98
C SER A 2 45.94 66.87 41.19
N HIS A 3 46.35 66.26 42.27
CA HIS A 3 45.74 65.06 42.86
C HIS A 3 44.45 65.44 43.54
N TYR A 4 43.44 64.61 43.43
CA TYR A 4 42.37 64.53 44.42
C TYR A 4 42.18 63.08 44.87
N VAL A 5 42.61 62.84 46.08
CA VAL A 5 42.33 61.66 46.90
C VAL A 5 40.95 61.85 47.51
N TYR A 6 40.05 60.91 47.34
CA TYR A 6 38.85 60.84 48.14
C TYR A 6 38.75 59.46 48.83
N THR A 7 38.78 59.58 50.17
CA THR A 7 38.71 58.46 51.08
C THR A 7 37.29 57.96 51.30
N SER A 8 37.20 56.67 51.46
CA SER A 8 36.06 55.81 51.81
C SER A 8 35.28 56.20 53.06
N PRO A 9 34.01 55.78 53.22
CA PRO A 9 33.76 54.87 54.33
C PRO A 9 32.90 53.66 54.00
N ARG A 10 33.31 52.53 54.52
CA ARG A 10 32.70 51.28 54.87
C ARG A 10 31.18 51.16 54.66
N GLY A 11 30.76 50.43 53.62
CA GLY A 11 29.44 49.88 53.47
C GLY A 11 29.53 48.36 53.07
N LYS A 12 28.87 47.51 53.85
CA LYS A 12 28.91 46.08 53.78
C LYS A 12 28.40 45.62 52.39
N VAL A 13 29.24 44.92 51.65
CA VAL A 13 28.83 44.29 50.35
C VAL A 13 28.16 42.98 50.69
N ALA A 14 26.84 42.87 50.43
CA ALA A 14 26.10 41.62 50.42
C ALA A 14 26.38 40.91 49.11
N ILE A 15 27.05 39.78 49.21
CA ILE A 15 27.28 38.88 48.02
C ILE A 15 25.99 38.06 47.79
N TYR A 16 25.25 38.42 46.77
CA TYR A 16 24.19 37.56 46.26
C TYR A 16 24.82 36.54 45.32
N PRO A 17 24.58 35.22 45.51
CA PRO A 17 25.02 34.23 44.53
C PRO A 17 24.16 34.35 43.28
N PHE A 18 24.79 34.74 42.19
CA PHE A 18 24.19 34.72 40.85
C PHE A 18 24.05 33.28 40.44
N VAL A 19 22.84 32.74 40.58
CA VAL A 19 22.50 31.42 39.99
C VAL A 19 22.39 31.63 38.47
N ALA A 20 23.49 31.36 37.79
CA ALA A 20 23.52 31.28 36.34
C ALA A 20 22.75 30.02 35.89
N GLY A 21 21.47 30.20 35.60
CA GLY A 21 20.69 29.19 34.93
C GLY A 21 21.23 28.96 33.51
N ILE A 22 21.98 27.89 33.33
CA ILE A 22 22.38 27.42 31.98
C ILE A 22 21.13 26.87 31.30
N LEU A 23 20.49 27.70 30.46
CA LEU A 23 19.46 27.26 29.52
C LEU A 23 20.17 26.49 28.42
N ALA A 24 20.29 25.18 28.59
CA ALA A 24 20.76 24.28 27.52
C ALA A 24 19.75 24.27 26.39
N LEU A 25 19.95 25.13 25.39
CA LEU A 25 19.23 25.11 24.13
C LEU A 25 19.66 23.83 23.40
N ILE A 26 18.85 22.76 23.50
CA ILE A 26 19.06 21.54 22.74
C ILE A 26 18.79 21.90 21.28
N LEU A 27 19.84 22.14 20.50
CA LEU A 27 19.81 22.26 19.06
C LEU A 27 19.49 20.85 18.49
N ILE A 28 18.23 20.56 18.28
CA ILE A 28 17.81 19.37 17.52
C ILE A 28 18.18 19.67 16.06
N PRO A 29 19.10 18.90 15.43
CA PRO A 29 19.43 19.13 14.03
C PRO A 29 18.17 18.91 13.16
N PRO A 30 17.87 19.80 12.19
CA PRO A 30 16.76 19.60 11.27
C PRO A 30 17.14 18.46 10.29
N GLY A 31 16.72 17.24 10.57
CA GLY A 31 17.06 16.12 9.71
C GLY A 31 16.60 14.73 10.19
N PHE A 32 16.14 14.61 11.44
CA PHE A 32 15.63 13.35 11.98
C PHE A 32 14.11 13.38 12.21
N LEU A 33 13.35 13.83 11.21
CA LEU A 33 11.97 13.36 11.12
C LEU A 33 12.06 11.99 10.45
N PRO A 34 11.66 10.88 11.12
CA PRO A 34 11.46 9.64 10.39
C PRO A 34 10.45 9.97 9.30
N SER A 35 10.89 9.86 8.03
CA SER A 35 9.94 9.83 6.93
C SER A 35 8.97 8.71 7.28
N ALA A 36 7.76 9.06 7.71
CA ALA A 36 6.66 8.13 7.73
C ALA A 36 6.54 7.68 6.26
N GLN A 37 7.20 6.56 5.96
CA GLN A 37 6.95 5.85 4.72
C GLN A 37 5.44 5.64 4.74
N ALA A 38 4.74 6.39 3.89
CA ALA A 38 3.31 6.23 3.71
C ALA A 38 3.12 4.74 3.40
N ALA A 39 2.69 3.99 4.40
CA ALA A 39 2.28 2.61 4.19
C ALA A 39 1.23 2.71 3.08
N GLY A 40 1.58 2.22 1.88
CA GLY A 40 0.66 2.30 0.76
C GLY A 40 -0.69 1.74 1.18
N ALA A 41 -1.78 2.29 0.66
CA ALA A 41 -3.11 1.80 0.96
C ALA A 41 -3.22 0.29 0.65
N ASP A 42 -4.13 -0.41 1.31
CA ASP A 42 -4.42 -1.82 1.02
C ASP A 42 -4.75 -2.01 -0.48
N ILE A 43 -4.53 -3.21 -1.00
CA ILE A 43 -4.88 -3.52 -2.38
C ILE A 43 -6.32 -4.00 -2.45
N ALA A 44 -7.17 -3.26 -3.14
CA ALA A 44 -8.56 -3.63 -3.37
C ALA A 44 -8.68 -4.63 -4.53
N VAL A 45 -9.53 -5.63 -4.37
CA VAL A 45 -9.97 -6.52 -5.45
C VAL A 45 -11.26 -5.95 -6.02
N VAL A 46 -11.22 -5.48 -7.25
CA VAL A 46 -12.33 -4.77 -7.89
C VAL A 46 -12.91 -5.55 -9.05
N VAL A 47 -14.23 -5.52 -9.14
CA VAL A 47 -15.02 -6.13 -10.22
C VAL A 47 -16.17 -5.21 -10.61
N ARG A 48 -16.83 -5.53 -11.71
CA ARG A 48 -18.09 -4.86 -12.06
C ARG A 48 -19.20 -5.11 -11.02
N PRO A 49 -20.14 -4.18 -10.83
CA PRO A 49 -21.25 -4.34 -9.89
C PRO A 49 -22.13 -5.57 -10.15
N ASP A 50 -22.26 -5.98 -11.44
CA ASP A 50 -23.06 -7.12 -11.87
C ASP A 50 -22.35 -8.48 -11.72
N THR A 51 -21.10 -8.50 -11.27
CA THR A 51 -20.40 -9.76 -10.98
C THR A 51 -21.08 -10.49 -9.83
N PRO A 52 -21.43 -11.80 -9.99
CA PRO A 52 -22.30 -12.54 -9.09
C PRO A 52 -21.59 -13.03 -7.81
N THR A 53 -20.83 -12.14 -7.16
CA THR A 53 -20.19 -12.40 -5.87
C THR A 53 -19.92 -11.09 -5.14
N ASP A 54 -19.98 -11.11 -3.80
CA ASP A 54 -19.65 -9.97 -2.96
C ASP A 54 -18.35 -10.17 -2.18
N GLY A 55 -17.77 -11.35 -2.27
CA GLY A 55 -16.51 -11.66 -1.62
C GLY A 55 -16.00 -13.06 -1.95
N LEU A 56 -14.74 -13.26 -1.65
CA LEU A 56 -14.02 -14.51 -1.83
C LEU A 56 -13.19 -14.78 -0.58
N THR A 57 -12.97 -16.04 -0.27
CA THR A 57 -11.88 -16.40 0.64
C THR A 57 -10.53 -16.22 -0.07
N LEU A 58 -9.44 -16.10 0.69
CA LEU A 58 -8.10 -16.03 0.12
C LEU A 58 -7.80 -17.28 -0.74
N ILE A 59 -8.30 -18.46 -0.32
CA ILE A 59 -8.16 -19.71 -1.07
C ILE A 59 -8.92 -19.64 -2.41
N GLN A 60 -10.14 -19.13 -2.41
CA GLN A 60 -10.93 -18.95 -3.65
C GLN A 60 -10.28 -17.92 -4.57
N THR A 61 -9.78 -16.80 -4.01
CA THR A 61 -9.03 -15.80 -4.76
C THR A 61 -7.79 -16.42 -5.41
N ARG A 62 -7.06 -17.27 -4.69
CA ARG A 62 -5.91 -17.98 -5.23
C ARG A 62 -6.30 -18.93 -6.38
N LYS A 63 -7.33 -19.73 -6.23
CA LYS A 63 -7.83 -20.62 -7.31
C LYS A 63 -8.21 -19.83 -8.55
N LEU A 64 -8.90 -18.71 -8.38
CA LEU A 64 -9.28 -17.83 -9.47
C LEU A 64 -8.04 -17.26 -10.17
N LEU A 65 -7.05 -16.76 -9.44
CA LEU A 65 -5.83 -16.21 -10.01
C LEU A 65 -4.92 -17.27 -10.65
N LEU A 66 -4.90 -18.48 -10.12
CA LEU A 66 -4.19 -19.61 -10.74
C LEU A 66 -4.89 -20.12 -12.03
N GLY A 67 -6.06 -19.57 -12.38
CA GLY A 67 -6.85 -20.02 -13.52
C GLY A 67 -7.41 -21.45 -13.34
N GLU A 68 -7.56 -21.89 -12.10
CA GLU A 68 -8.27 -23.12 -11.74
C GLU A 68 -9.78 -22.91 -11.79
N GLN A 69 -10.24 -21.71 -11.49
CA GLN A 69 -11.61 -21.26 -11.67
C GLN A 69 -11.64 -20.24 -12.81
N GLN A 70 -12.19 -20.63 -13.95
CA GLN A 70 -12.21 -19.80 -15.17
C GLN A 70 -13.52 -19.07 -15.38
N PHE A 71 -14.54 -19.33 -14.57
CA PHE A 71 -15.86 -18.70 -14.66
C PHE A 71 -16.36 -18.26 -13.29
N TRP A 72 -17.04 -17.12 -13.23
CA TRP A 72 -17.79 -16.67 -12.07
C TRP A 72 -19.05 -17.50 -11.86
N ASN A 73 -19.71 -17.83 -12.95
CA ASN A 73 -20.85 -18.73 -13.08
C ASN A 73 -20.78 -19.40 -14.46
N SER A 74 -21.81 -20.16 -14.86
CA SER A 74 -21.84 -20.93 -16.12
C SER A 74 -21.58 -20.11 -17.39
N ASN A 75 -21.86 -18.79 -17.37
CA ASN A 75 -21.81 -17.93 -18.55
C ASN A 75 -20.83 -16.78 -18.48
N LEU A 76 -20.30 -16.43 -17.30
CA LEU A 76 -19.44 -15.27 -17.13
C LEU A 76 -17.99 -15.71 -16.89
N ARG A 77 -17.18 -15.59 -17.93
CA ARG A 77 -15.75 -15.94 -17.88
C ARG A 77 -14.95 -14.94 -17.06
N VAL A 78 -13.99 -15.45 -16.29
CA VAL A 78 -13.04 -14.61 -15.55
C VAL A 78 -11.96 -14.07 -16.48
N THR A 79 -11.75 -12.77 -16.46
CA THR A 79 -10.61 -12.10 -17.10
C THR A 79 -9.74 -11.47 -16.03
N LEU A 80 -8.51 -11.97 -15.89
CA LEU A 80 -7.56 -11.47 -14.90
C LEU A 80 -6.83 -10.23 -15.44
N LEU A 81 -6.90 -9.14 -14.70
CA LEU A 81 -6.15 -7.91 -14.97
C LEU A 81 -5.11 -7.74 -13.86
N LEU A 82 -3.83 -7.77 -14.20
CA LEU A 82 -2.74 -7.69 -13.25
C LEU A 82 -1.82 -6.52 -13.61
N ARG A 83 -1.41 -5.76 -12.61
CA ARG A 83 -0.50 -4.62 -12.79
C ARG A 83 0.82 -5.06 -13.44
N ALA A 84 1.45 -4.16 -14.17
CA ALA A 84 2.76 -4.37 -14.78
C ALA A 84 3.83 -4.74 -13.72
N PRO A 85 4.92 -5.43 -14.11
CA PRO A 85 6.05 -5.69 -13.21
C PRO A 85 6.54 -4.44 -12.50
N ALA A 86 7.04 -4.59 -11.27
CA ALA A 86 7.49 -3.53 -10.36
C ALA A 86 6.37 -2.62 -9.79
N ALA A 87 5.10 -2.81 -10.16
CA ALA A 87 3.99 -2.15 -9.47
C ALA A 87 3.74 -2.82 -8.11
N ARG A 88 3.53 -1.99 -7.06
CA ARG A 88 3.27 -2.48 -5.70
C ARG A 88 2.09 -3.47 -5.64
N GLU A 89 1.01 -3.17 -6.35
CA GLU A 89 -0.17 -4.01 -6.41
C GLU A 89 0.17 -5.42 -6.91
N ARG A 90 1.03 -5.50 -7.93
CA ARG A 90 1.51 -6.78 -8.46
C ARG A 90 2.36 -7.53 -7.44
N ASP A 91 3.29 -6.86 -6.78
CA ASP A 91 4.17 -7.48 -5.78
C ASP A 91 3.37 -8.06 -4.62
N VAL A 92 2.35 -7.34 -4.13
CA VAL A 92 1.44 -7.85 -3.09
C VAL A 92 0.67 -9.07 -3.57
N VAL A 93 0.10 -9.03 -4.78
CA VAL A 93 -0.65 -10.15 -5.35
C VAL A 93 0.24 -11.38 -5.55
N LEU A 94 1.45 -11.21 -6.09
CA LEU A 94 2.40 -12.31 -6.28
C LEU A 94 2.80 -12.93 -4.94
N ARG A 95 3.15 -12.11 -3.96
CA ARG A 95 3.58 -12.56 -2.64
C ARG A 95 2.46 -13.23 -1.85
N VAL A 96 1.30 -12.58 -1.75
CA VAL A 96 0.22 -13.02 -0.85
C VAL A 96 -0.65 -14.11 -1.48
N ILE A 97 -1.04 -13.92 -2.74
CA ILE A 97 -2.00 -14.81 -3.40
C ILE A 97 -1.29 -15.91 -4.16
N TYR A 98 -0.42 -15.56 -5.10
CA TYR A 98 0.32 -16.56 -5.89
C TYR A 98 1.34 -17.32 -5.05
N ARG A 99 1.98 -16.65 -4.10
CA ARG A 99 3.16 -17.13 -3.35
C ARG A 99 4.29 -17.52 -4.29
N MET A 100 4.54 -16.69 -5.26
CA MET A 100 5.52 -16.82 -6.33
C MET A 100 6.29 -15.52 -6.51
N ASN A 101 7.55 -15.63 -6.90
CA ASN A 101 8.28 -14.49 -7.44
C ASN A 101 7.92 -14.28 -8.92
N GLU A 102 8.46 -13.22 -9.53
CA GLU A 102 8.16 -12.85 -10.91
C GLU A 102 8.60 -13.90 -11.94
N ALA A 103 9.71 -14.60 -11.70
CA ALA A 103 10.20 -15.65 -12.60
C ALA A 103 9.33 -16.91 -12.52
N GLU A 104 8.96 -17.30 -11.29
CA GLU A 104 8.05 -18.44 -11.05
C GLU A 104 6.67 -18.18 -11.63
N PHE A 105 6.14 -16.97 -11.46
CA PHE A 105 4.87 -16.56 -12.05
C PHE A 105 4.87 -16.67 -13.57
N ARG A 106 5.93 -16.15 -14.23
CA ARG A 106 6.06 -16.28 -15.69
C ARG A 106 6.14 -17.74 -16.13
N GLN A 107 6.96 -18.54 -15.46
CA GLN A 107 7.11 -19.95 -15.78
C GLN A 107 5.80 -20.72 -15.56
N TYR A 108 5.07 -20.41 -14.50
CA TYR A 108 3.75 -21.00 -14.22
C TYR A 108 2.77 -20.78 -15.38
N TRP A 109 2.61 -19.52 -15.83
CA TRP A 109 1.69 -19.20 -16.91
C TRP A 109 2.13 -19.73 -18.26
N ILE A 110 3.44 -19.69 -18.58
CA ILE A 110 3.98 -20.32 -19.80
C ILE A 110 3.64 -21.82 -19.82
N SER A 111 3.89 -22.52 -18.71
CA SER A 111 3.60 -23.95 -18.61
C SER A 111 2.11 -24.26 -18.76
N LYS A 112 1.26 -23.42 -18.15
CA LYS A 112 -0.20 -23.59 -18.19
C LYS A 112 -0.77 -23.38 -19.60
N LEU A 113 -0.28 -22.35 -20.30
CA LEU A 113 -0.64 -22.08 -21.69
C LEU A 113 -0.15 -23.18 -22.63
N PHE A 114 1.09 -23.65 -22.44
CA PHE A 114 1.65 -24.74 -23.26
C PHE A 114 0.88 -26.05 -23.13
N ARG A 115 0.35 -26.35 -21.93
CA ARG A 115 -0.48 -27.53 -21.69
C ARG A 115 -1.96 -27.35 -22.06
N ALA A 116 -2.32 -26.20 -22.66
CA ALA A 116 -3.71 -25.84 -22.99
C ALA A 116 -4.68 -25.86 -21.76
N GLU A 117 -4.14 -25.68 -20.54
CA GLU A 117 -4.94 -25.61 -19.32
C GLU A 117 -5.57 -24.23 -19.10
N ALA A 118 -5.15 -23.23 -19.87
CA ALA A 118 -5.75 -21.92 -19.95
C ALA A 118 -5.64 -21.38 -21.38
N GLU A 119 -6.64 -20.62 -21.82
CA GLU A 119 -6.61 -19.99 -23.14
C GLU A 119 -5.71 -18.76 -23.20
N SER A 120 -5.61 -18.04 -22.07
CA SER A 120 -4.77 -16.85 -21.95
C SER A 120 -4.30 -16.67 -20.51
N GLY A 121 -3.15 -16.03 -20.36
CA GLY A 121 -2.67 -15.56 -19.06
C GLY A 121 -3.33 -14.24 -18.65
N PRO A 122 -2.99 -13.72 -17.45
CA PRO A 122 -3.44 -12.41 -16.99
C PRO A 122 -3.03 -11.31 -17.97
N LYS A 123 -3.97 -10.39 -18.26
CA LYS A 123 -3.69 -9.20 -19.05
C LYS A 123 -2.94 -8.17 -18.18
N VAL A 124 -1.89 -7.59 -18.73
CA VAL A 124 -1.09 -6.59 -18.05
C VAL A 124 -1.76 -5.22 -18.19
N VAL A 125 -1.88 -4.51 -17.06
CA VAL A 125 -2.36 -3.12 -16.98
C VAL A 125 -1.29 -2.23 -16.36
N TYR A 126 -1.13 -1.02 -16.88
CA TYR A 126 0.00 -0.16 -16.54
C TYR A 126 -0.31 0.88 -15.47
N SER A 127 -1.59 1.16 -15.21
CA SER A 127 -2.03 2.07 -14.16
C SER A 127 -3.29 1.57 -13.45
N ASN A 128 -3.65 2.16 -12.30
CA ASN A 128 -4.89 1.85 -11.61
C ASN A 128 -6.10 2.34 -12.42
N GLU A 129 -5.98 3.48 -13.09
CA GLU A 129 -6.99 4.04 -13.98
C GLU A 129 -7.28 3.06 -15.12
N MET A 130 -6.24 2.60 -15.84
CA MET A 130 -6.39 1.59 -16.90
C MET A 130 -7.05 0.31 -16.38
N ALA A 131 -6.68 -0.14 -15.18
CA ALA A 131 -7.26 -1.32 -14.57
C ALA A 131 -8.77 -1.14 -14.32
N THR A 132 -9.17 -0.02 -13.75
CA THR A 132 -10.58 0.28 -13.42
C THR A 132 -11.43 0.56 -14.64
N GLU A 133 -10.89 1.20 -15.67
CA GLU A 133 -11.54 1.37 -16.98
C GLU A 133 -11.81 0.02 -17.63
N LEU A 134 -10.80 -0.87 -17.66
CA LEU A 134 -10.97 -2.21 -18.24
C LEU A 134 -11.94 -3.07 -17.42
N VAL A 135 -11.96 -2.96 -16.09
CA VAL A 135 -12.98 -3.62 -15.26
C VAL A 135 -14.37 -3.15 -15.64
N THR A 136 -14.54 -1.86 -15.88
CA THR A 136 -15.85 -1.30 -16.30
C THR A 136 -16.27 -1.80 -17.70
N ALA A 137 -15.31 -1.87 -18.62
CA ALA A 137 -15.57 -2.22 -20.03
C ALA A 137 -15.72 -3.73 -20.26
N LEU A 138 -15.02 -4.58 -19.50
CA LEU A 138 -14.94 -6.02 -19.75
C LEU A 138 -15.75 -6.81 -18.71
N PRO A 139 -16.89 -7.39 -19.06
CA PRO A 139 -17.64 -8.29 -18.18
C PRO A 139 -16.77 -9.44 -17.67
N GLY A 140 -16.93 -9.78 -16.38
CA GLY A 140 -16.18 -10.87 -15.76
C GLY A 140 -14.72 -10.55 -15.42
N SER A 141 -14.24 -9.33 -15.67
CA SER A 141 -12.89 -8.94 -15.30
C SER A 141 -12.76 -8.68 -13.82
N VAL A 142 -11.57 -8.96 -13.29
CA VAL A 142 -11.14 -8.68 -11.93
C VAL A 142 -9.78 -8.01 -11.97
N ALA A 143 -9.60 -6.95 -11.19
CA ALA A 143 -8.35 -6.22 -11.05
C ALA A 143 -7.95 -6.01 -9.59
N PHE A 144 -6.68 -5.69 -9.41
CA PHE A 144 -6.04 -5.41 -8.13
C PHE A 144 -5.48 -4.00 -8.20
N VAL A 145 -6.08 -3.09 -7.43
CA VAL A 145 -5.76 -1.66 -7.47
C VAL A 145 -5.54 -1.11 -6.07
N ASP A 146 -4.85 0.01 -5.96
CA ASP A 146 -4.75 0.73 -4.70
C ASP A 146 -6.15 1.11 -4.21
N ALA A 147 -6.47 0.75 -2.95
CA ALA A 147 -7.82 0.94 -2.40
C ALA A 147 -8.23 2.42 -2.33
N SER A 148 -7.25 3.33 -2.23
CA SER A 148 -7.50 4.78 -2.23
C SER A 148 -7.89 5.33 -3.61
N GLN A 149 -7.64 4.55 -4.67
CA GLN A 149 -7.86 4.95 -6.07
C GLN A 149 -9.06 4.23 -6.72
N VAL A 150 -9.86 3.52 -5.93
CA VAL A 150 -11.07 2.86 -6.45
C VAL A 150 -12.14 3.90 -6.79
N PRO A 151 -12.57 4.02 -8.05
CA PRO A 151 -13.62 4.96 -8.43
C PRO A 151 -14.98 4.48 -7.93
N LYS A 152 -15.91 5.44 -7.79
CA LYS A 152 -17.32 5.12 -7.53
C LYS A 152 -17.89 4.29 -8.69
N GLY A 153 -18.73 3.31 -8.36
CA GLY A 153 -19.41 2.47 -9.35
C GLY A 153 -18.77 1.11 -9.58
N LEU A 154 -17.57 0.84 -9.08
CA LEU A 154 -17.03 -0.52 -9.03
C LEU A 154 -17.36 -1.21 -7.71
N LYS A 155 -17.49 -2.53 -7.76
CA LYS A 155 -17.65 -3.36 -6.56
C LYS A 155 -16.30 -3.79 -6.04
N VAL A 156 -16.02 -3.52 -4.75
CA VAL A 156 -14.87 -4.05 -4.03
C VAL A 156 -15.26 -5.35 -3.35
N LEU A 157 -14.57 -6.43 -3.69
CA LEU A 157 -14.81 -7.74 -3.10
C LEU A 157 -14.21 -7.82 -1.69
N LYS A 158 -14.95 -8.43 -0.77
CA LYS A 158 -14.41 -8.84 0.54
C LYS A 158 -13.47 -10.01 0.35
N ILE A 159 -12.31 -9.98 1.03
CA ILE A 159 -11.40 -11.12 1.11
C ILE A 159 -11.41 -11.64 2.54
N ASP A 160 -11.76 -12.91 2.73
CA ASP A 160 -12.03 -13.52 4.04
C ASP A 160 -13.03 -12.69 4.87
N GLY A 161 -14.07 -12.17 4.22
CA GLY A 161 -15.11 -11.35 4.84
C GLY A 161 -14.72 -9.91 5.15
N LYS A 162 -13.51 -9.46 4.80
CA LYS A 162 -12.96 -8.13 5.11
C LYS A 162 -12.79 -7.27 3.89
N LEU A 163 -13.01 -5.97 4.04
CA LEU A 163 -12.70 -4.94 3.05
C LEU A 163 -11.33 -4.32 3.32
N PRO A 164 -10.69 -3.68 2.31
CA PRO A 164 -9.51 -2.85 2.52
C PRO A 164 -9.71 -1.85 3.67
N GLY A 165 -8.64 -1.61 4.44
CA GLY A 165 -8.66 -0.77 5.64
C GLY A 165 -9.11 -1.49 6.92
N GLN A 166 -9.74 -2.63 6.85
CA GLN A 166 -10.17 -3.39 8.04
C GLN A 166 -9.01 -4.19 8.64
N HIS A 167 -9.04 -4.32 9.98
CA HIS A 167 -8.03 -5.11 10.69
C HIS A 167 -8.00 -6.56 10.18
N GLY A 168 -6.80 -7.05 9.85
CA GLY A 168 -6.59 -8.40 9.33
C GLY A 168 -7.00 -8.59 7.86
N TYR A 169 -7.19 -7.52 7.09
CA TYR A 169 -7.29 -7.62 5.63
C TYR A 169 -5.95 -8.14 5.06
N PRO A 170 -5.95 -9.12 4.14
CA PRO A 170 -4.70 -9.81 3.78
C PRO A 170 -3.84 -9.11 2.72
N LEU A 171 -4.38 -8.21 1.89
CA LEU A 171 -3.66 -7.62 0.76
C LEU A 171 -3.10 -6.23 1.12
N LYS A 172 -1.94 -6.24 1.79
CA LYS A 172 -1.25 -5.03 2.29
C LYS A 172 0.12 -4.85 1.65
#